data_7e5215ca4b7e2303b163e330e14cac48
#
_entry.id   7e5215ca4b7e2303b163e330e14cac48
#
_cell.length_a   1.000
_cell.length_b   1.000
_cell.length_c   1.000
_cell.angle_alpha   90.00
_cell.angle_beta   90.00
_cell.angle_gamma   90.00
#
_symmetry.space_group_name_H-M   'P 1'
#
loop_
_entity.id
_entity.type
_entity.pdbx_description
1 polymer ?
#
loop_
_entity_poly.entity_id
_entity_poly.type
_entity_poly.pdbx_seq_one_letter_code
_entity_poly.pdbx_strand_id
1 'polypeptide(L)'
;DLASAEMILEAKRDNQSAKLHFSVQDMFRLPYADKSFDVVIVSNALHIVPQPEKALAEIRRVLKDDGVLIAPTFTHAGNSFTGKVRAFFMKLAGFPLHSKWTSAEYLRFLRQNSWTVRKSAVLKASFPLTYAECVKMEV
;
A
#
# COMPACT_ATOMS: atom_id res chain seq x y z
N ASP A 1 -1.56 9.67 4.35
CA ASP A 1 -1.68 8.43 5.08
C ASP A 1 -2.98 8.37 5.86
N LEU A 2 -3.61 7.19 5.88
CA LEU A 2 -4.89 6.96 6.56
C LEU A 2 -4.73 6.57 8.04
N ALA A 3 -3.55 6.72 8.61
CA ALA A 3 -3.32 6.48 10.02
C ALA A 3 -4.08 7.52 10.85
N SER A 4 -4.61 7.09 11.99
CA SER A 4 -5.28 8.01 12.89
C SER A 4 -4.30 9.03 13.47
N ALA A 5 -4.80 10.23 13.82
CA ALA A 5 -3.98 11.25 14.44
C ALA A 5 -3.31 10.76 15.74
N GLU A 6 -3.98 9.89 16.47
CA GLU A 6 -3.45 9.29 17.70
C GLU A 6 -2.24 8.40 17.43
N MET A 7 -2.31 7.56 16.39
CA MET A 7 -1.18 6.71 15.98
C MET A 7 0.03 7.54 15.56
N ILE A 8 -0.20 8.63 14.85
CA ILE A 8 0.86 9.54 14.43
C ILE A 8 1.50 10.24 15.64
N LEU A 9 0.68 10.66 16.60
CA LEU A 9 1.19 11.27 17.84
C LEU A 9 2.05 10.29 18.63
N GLU A 10 1.63 9.02 18.71
CA GLU A 10 2.40 7.98 19.37
C GLU A 10 3.73 7.72 18.65
N ALA A 11 3.70 7.63 17.33
CA ALA A 11 4.91 7.47 16.51
C ALA A 11 5.88 8.64 16.71
N LYS A 12 5.38 9.88 16.76
CA LYS A 12 6.19 11.07 17.05
C LYS A 12 6.80 11.04 18.44
N ARG A 13 6.07 10.52 19.41
CA ARG A 13 6.54 10.40 20.79
C ARG A 13 7.67 9.40 20.92
N ASP A 14 7.57 8.26 20.22
CA ASP A 14 8.56 7.19 20.25
C ASP A 14 9.81 7.50 19.42
N ASN A 15 9.69 8.38 18.43
CA ASN A 15 10.80 8.69 17.53
C ASN A 15 11.38 10.07 17.82
N GLN A 16 12.65 10.07 18.20
CA GLN A 16 13.40 11.31 18.47
C GLN A 16 14.43 11.63 17.36
N SER A 17 14.38 10.92 16.24
CA SER A 17 15.30 11.18 15.13
C SER A 17 14.89 12.45 14.37
N ALA A 18 15.83 13.37 14.19
CA ALA A 18 15.61 14.58 13.38
C ALA A 18 15.41 14.30 11.89
N LYS A 19 15.71 13.08 11.43
CA LYS A 19 15.56 12.68 10.02
C LYS A 19 14.20 12.09 9.69
N LEU A 20 13.40 11.76 10.71
CA LEU A 20 12.07 11.19 10.52
C LEU A 20 11.01 12.21 10.89
N HIS A 21 10.09 12.43 9.97
CA HIS A 21 8.97 13.36 10.15
C HIS A 21 7.66 12.60 9.95
N PHE A 22 6.74 12.79 10.87
CA PHE A 22 5.42 12.18 10.82
C PHE A 22 4.35 13.25 10.60
N SER A 23 3.41 12.96 9.70
CA SER A 23 2.29 13.84 9.45
C SER A 23 1.07 13.02 9.01
N VAL A 24 -0.12 13.58 9.23
CA VAL A 24 -1.37 13.01 8.71
C VAL A 24 -1.63 13.61 7.35
N GLN A 25 -1.72 12.76 6.31
CA GLN A 25 -1.90 13.21 4.94
C GLN A 25 -2.99 12.41 4.24
N ASP A 26 -3.63 13.04 3.28
CA ASP A 26 -4.60 12.39 2.40
C ASP A 26 -3.87 11.72 1.23
N MET A 27 -4.03 10.42 1.07
CA MET A 27 -3.40 9.65 -0.01
C MET A 27 -3.82 10.11 -1.40
N PHE A 28 -5.00 10.72 -1.52
CA PHE A 28 -5.53 11.20 -2.80
C PHE A 28 -5.04 12.60 -3.15
N ARG A 29 -4.42 13.27 -2.22
CA ARG A 29 -3.91 14.64 -2.39
C ARG A 29 -2.70 14.85 -1.49
N LEU A 30 -1.53 14.46 -1.97
CA LEU A 30 -0.30 14.61 -1.22
C LEU A 30 0.25 16.03 -1.37
N PRO A 31 0.67 16.68 -0.26
CA PRO A 31 1.15 18.06 -0.28
C PRO A 31 2.62 18.16 -0.72
N TYR A 32 2.99 17.42 -1.74
CA TYR A 32 4.35 17.39 -2.25
C TYR A 32 4.36 17.69 -3.74
N ALA A 33 5.45 18.29 -4.20
CA ALA A 33 5.65 18.59 -5.61
C ALA A 33 5.78 17.30 -6.43
N ASP A 34 5.55 17.42 -7.72
CA ASP A 34 5.78 16.31 -8.66
C ASP A 34 7.25 15.87 -8.58
N LYS A 35 7.46 14.56 -8.68
CA LYS A 35 8.80 13.96 -8.75
C LYS A 35 9.70 14.39 -7.57
N SER A 36 9.14 14.34 -6.36
CA SER A 36 9.85 14.73 -5.12
C SER A 36 10.60 13.59 -4.46
N PHE A 37 10.20 12.34 -4.71
CA PHE A 37 10.69 11.20 -3.96
C PHE A 37 11.36 10.17 -4.84
N ASP A 38 12.44 9.59 -4.32
CA ASP A 38 13.14 8.47 -4.96
C ASP A 38 12.45 7.14 -4.66
N VAL A 39 11.87 7.02 -3.46
CA VAL A 39 11.17 5.81 -3.01
C VAL A 39 9.91 6.21 -2.27
N VAL A 40 8.82 5.53 -2.59
CA VAL A 40 7.56 5.63 -1.84
C VAL A 40 7.19 4.24 -1.35
N ILE A 41 6.85 4.13 -0.07
CA ILE A 41 6.41 2.88 0.54
C ILE A 41 4.94 3.04 0.94
N VAL A 42 4.09 2.16 0.42
CA VAL A 42 2.67 2.09 0.78
C VAL A 42 2.41 0.72 1.40
N SER A 43 2.39 0.69 2.71
CA SER A 43 2.26 -0.56 3.46
C SER A 43 0.83 -0.76 3.93
N ASN A 44 0.22 -1.85 3.50
CA ASN A 44 -1.10 -2.30 3.96
C ASN A 44 -2.20 -1.25 3.88
N ALA A 45 -2.18 -0.42 2.85
CA ALA A 45 -3.15 0.66 2.69
C ALA A 45 -4.04 0.50 1.45
N LEU A 46 -3.51 -0.01 0.35
CA LEU A 46 -4.25 -0.05 -0.92
C LEU A 46 -5.51 -0.90 -0.87
N HIS A 47 -5.53 -1.95 -0.04
CA HIS A 47 -6.70 -2.83 0.08
C HIS A 47 -7.83 -2.23 0.93
N ILE A 48 -7.58 -1.18 1.67
CA ILE A 48 -8.58 -0.55 2.55
C ILE A 48 -9.09 0.79 2.04
N VAL A 49 -8.46 1.38 1.04
CA VAL A 49 -8.93 2.65 0.47
C VAL A 49 -10.01 2.42 -0.58
N PRO A 50 -11.01 3.31 -0.70
CA PRO A 50 -12.14 3.12 -1.61
C PRO A 50 -11.78 3.22 -3.09
N GLN A 51 -10.73 3.94 -3.44
CA GLN A 51 -10.31 4.13 -4.83
C GLN A 51 -8.79 4.02 -4.93
N PRO A 52 -8.26 2.78 -4.84
CA PRO A 52 -6.81 2.60 -4.80
C PRO A 52 -6.10 3.05 -6.07
N GLU A 53 -6.77 3.05 -7.22
CA GLU A 53 -6.23 3.56 -8.48
C GLU A 53 -5.91 5.05 -8.41
N LYS A 54 -6.71 5.82 -7.66
CA LYS A 54 -6.44 7.25 -7.45
C LYS A 54 -5.25 7.48 -6.52
N ALA A 55 -5.12 6.65 -5.49
CA ALA A 55 -3.96 6.70 -4.61
C ALA A 55 -2.68 6.38 -5.39
N LEU A 56 -2.71 5.38 -6.26
CA LEU A 56 -1.57 5.03 -7.10
C LEU A 56 -1.21 6.15 -8.09
N ALA A 57 -2.21 6.84 -8.63
CA ALA A 57 -1.96 7.97 -9.53
C ALA A 57 -1.25 9.13 -8.80
N GLU A 58 -1.65 9.42 -7.58
CA GLU A 58 -1.02 10.46 -6.78
C GLU A 58 0.41 10.07 -6.35
N ILE A 59 0.62 8.81 -6.00
CA ILE A 59 1.95 8.28 -5.72
C ILE A 59 2.84 8.40 -6.96
N ARG A 60 2.31 8.08 -8.13
CA ARG A 60 3.04 8.21 -9.40
C ARG A 60 3.47 9.66 -9.65
N ARG A 61 2.62 10.61 -9.32
CA ARG A 61 2.91 12.04 -9.48
C ARG A 61 4.11 12.46 -8.64
N VAL A 62 4.13 12.08 -7.36
CA VAL A 62 5.18 12.51 -6.44
C VAL A 62 6.47 11.69 -6.55
N LEU A 63 6.43 10.53 -7.18
CA LEU A 63 7.59 9.66 -7.38
C LEU A 63 8.36 10.11 -8.62
N LYS A 64 9.69 10.15 -8.53
CA LYS A 64 10.55 10.43 -9.68
C LYS A 64 10.39 9.35 -10.74
N ASP A 65 10.75 9.67 -12.00
CA ASP A 65 10.60 8.74 -13.12
C ASP A 65 11.41 7.45 -12.95
N ASP A 66 12.55 7.54 -12.30
CA ASP A 66 13.41 6.40 -11.94
C ASP A 66 13.17 5.90 -10.50
N GLY A 67 12.14 6.40 -9.86
CA GLY A 67 11.82 6.05 -8.48
C GLY A 67 11.22 4.65 -8.34
N VAL A 68 11.17 4.20 -7.10
CA VAL A 68 10.70 2.85 -6.76
C VAL A 68 9.50 2.95 -5.81
N LEU A 69 8.43 2.24 -6.14
CA LEU A 69 7.29 2.04 -5.26
C LEU A 69 7.43 0.67 -4.58
N ILE A 70 7.37 0.66 -3.27
CA ILE A 70 7.31 -0.56 -2.46
C ILE A 70 5.93 -0.63 -1.84
N ALA A 71 5.16 -1.65 -2.22
CA ALA A 71 3.73 -1.72 -1.87
C ALA A 71 3.33 -3.09 -1.32
N PRO A 72 3.77 -3.43 -0.10
CA PRO A 72 3.30 -4.65 0.54
C PRO A 72 1.83 -4.50 0.96
N THR A 73 1.03 -5.52 0.68
CA THR A 73 -0.37 -5.52 1.09
C THR A 73 -0.85 -6.91 1.46
N PHE A 74 -1.80 -7.00 2.37
CA PHE A 74 -2.45 -8.25 2.69
C PHE A 74 -3.27 -8.74 1.50
N THR A 75 -3.11 -10.01 1.17
CA THR A 75 -3.85 -10.69 0.12
C THR A 75 -4.43 -12.00 0.66
N HIS A 76 -5.37 -12.57 -0.04
CA HIS A 76 -5.91 -13.86 0.37
C HIS A 76 -5.46 -15.00 -0.57
N ALA A 77 -5.53 -16.22 -0.06
CA ALA A 77 -4.94 -17.37 -0.73
C ALA A 77 -5.81 -17.96 -1.87
N GLY A 78 -6.78 -17.21 -2.38
CA GLY A 78 -7.65 -17.70 -3.45
C GLY A 78 -8.80 -18.57 -2.93
N ASN A 79 -9.40 -19.35 -3.82
CA ASN A 79 -10.71 -19.96 -3.60
C ASN A 79 -10.82 -21.03 -2.51
N SER A 80 -9.71 -21.56 -2.01
CA SER A 80 -9.75 -22.70 -1.08
C SER A 80 -10.01 -22.34 0.39
N PHE A 81 -10.00 -21.06 0.75
CA PHE A 81 -10.13 -20.61 2.13
C PHE A 81 -11.18 -19.52 2.33
N THR A 82 -12.14 -19.45 1.45
CA THR A 82 -13.00 -18.29 1.27
C THR A 82 -13.90 -17.93 2.46
N GLY A 83 -14.32 -18.91 3.27
CA GLY A 83 -15.24 -18.61 4.39
C GLY A 83 -14.53 -18.20 5.67
N LYS A 84 -13.56 -18.96 6.12
CA LYS A 84 -12.89 -18.78 7.41
C LYS A 84 -11.86 -17.64 7.40
N VAL A 85 -11.09 -17.53 6.32
CA VAL A 85 -10.09 -16.48 6.17
C VAL A 85 -10.79 -15.13 6.02
N ARG A 86 -11.89 -15.08 5.27
CA ARG A 86 -12.71 -13.89 5.10
C ARG A 86 -13.29 -13.38 6.42
N ALA A 87 -13.87 -14.29 7.22
CA ALA A 87 -14.39 -13.96 8.54
C ALA A 87 -13.29 -13.50 9.49
N PHE A 88 -12.11 -14.11 9.40
CA PHE A 88 -10.96 -13.78 10.22
C PHE A 88 -10.38 -12.39 9.85
N PHE A 89 -10.27 -12.09 8.56
CA PHE A 89 -9.87 -10.76 8.09
C PHE A 89 -10.85 -9.68 8.54
N MET A 90 -12.15 -9.94 8.46
CA MET A 90 -13.17 -9.01 8.90
C MET A 90 -13.15 -8.77 10.42
N LYS A 91 -12.80 -9.82 11.19
CA LYS A 91 -12.69 -9.72 12.65
C LYS A 91 -11.45 -8.96 13.11
N LEU A 92 -10.32 -9.14 12.43
CA LEU A 92 -9.04 -8.56 12.84
C LEU A 92 -8.86 -7.12 12.39
N ALA A 93 -9.38 -6.80 11.22
CA ALA A 93 -9.16 -5.47 10.66
C ALA A 93 -10.06 -4.42 11.27
N GLY A 94 -11.26 -4.78 11.77
CA GLY A 94 -12.25 -3.78 12.15
C GLY A 94 -12.56 -2.80 11.02
N PHE A 95 -11.98 -3.01 9.83
CA PHE A 95 -12.08 -2.14 8.67
C PHE A 95 -12.79 -2.85 7.54
N PRO A 96 -13.67 -2.16 6.81
CA PRO A 96 -14.21 -2.71 5.58
C PRO A 96 -13.08 -2.84 4.56
N LEU A 97 -12.85 -4.07 4.08
CA LEU A 97 -11.93 -4.29 2.97
C LEU A 97 -12.62 -3.85 1.69
N HIS A 98 -12.18 -2.75 1.11
CA HIS A 98 -12.72 -2.26 -0.16
C HIS A 98 -12.21 -3.10 -1.33
N SER A 99 -11.01 -3.65 -1.24
CA SER A 99 -10.44 -4.49 -2.27
C SER A 99 -9.97 -5.81 -1.69
N LYS A 100 -10.42 -6.90 -2.29
CA LYS A 100 -10.08 -8.26 -1.87
C LYS A 100 -9.31 -8.91 -3.00
N TRP A 101 -8.00 -8.84 -2.93
CA TRP A 101 -7.15 -9.43 -3.96
C TRP A 101 -6.52 -10.72 -3.50
N THR A 102 -6.42 -11.68 -4.42
CA THR A 102 -5.38 -12.71 -4.34
C THR A 102 -4.04 -12.04 -4.70
N SER A 103 -2.94 -12.72 -4.44
CA SER A 103 -1.62 -12.22 -4.84
C SER A 103 -1.57 -11.90 -6.35
N ALA A 104 -2.05 -12.82 -7.18
CA ALA A 104 -2.06 -12.64 -8.64
C ALA A 104 -2.93 -11.44 -9.06
N GLU A 105 -4.09 -11.28 -8.44
CA GLU A 105 -5.00 -10.16 -8.73
C GLU A 105 -4.39 -8.82 -8.32
N TYR A 106 -3.71 -8.77 -7.17
CA TYR A 106 -3.04 -7.57 -6.71
C TYR A 106 -1.93 -7.15 -7.66
N LEU A 107 -1.08 -8.07 -8.07
CA LEU A 107 -0.01 -7.76 -9.03
C LEU A 107 -0.56 -7.33 -10.37
N ARG A 108 -1.65 -7.95 -10.82
CA ARG A 108 -2.36 -7.54 -12.05
C ARG A 108 -2.91 -6.12 -11.92
N PHE A 109 -3.49 -5.79 -10.77
CA PHE A 109 -4.01 -4.45 -10.48
C PHE A 109 -2.90 -3.40 -10.60
N LEU A 110 -1.72 -3.66 -10.05
CA LEU A 110 -0.58 -2.77 -10.18
C LEU A 110 -0.17 -2.57 -11.65
N ARG A 111 -0.12 -3.64 -12.41
CA ARG A 111 0.23 -3.58 -13.83
C ARG A 111 -0.81 -2.81 -14.65
N GLN A 112 -2.09 -2.99 -14.34
CA GLN A 112 -3.19 -2.26 -14.99
C GLN A 112 -3.16 -0.76 -14.70
N ASN A 113 -2.52 -0.36 -13.61
CA ASN A 113 -2.35 1.03 -13.23
C ASN A 113 -0.98 1.59 -13.64
N SER A 114 -0.39 1.02 -14.67
CA SER A 114 0.85 1.50 -15.31
C SER A 114 2.10 1.36 -14.42
N TRP A 115 2.15 0.29 -13.65
CA TRP A 115 3.33 -0.08 -12.89
C TRP A 115 3.95 -1.36 -13.44
N THR A 116 5.28 -1.38 -13.53
CA THR A 116 6.03 -2.60 -13.82
C THR A 116 6.45 -3.21 -12.49
N VAL A 117 5.99 -4.41 -12.22
CA VAL A 117 6.36 -5.15 -11.01
C VAL A 117 7.73 -5.78 -11.25
N ARG A 118 8.76 -5.22 -10.63
CA ARG A 118 10.15 -5.63 -10.79
C ARG A 118 10.50 -6.82 -9.92
N LYS A 119 9.97 -6.84 -8.69
CA LYS A 119 10.10 -7.94 -7.74
C LYS A 119 8.79 -8.17 -7.03
N SER A 120 8.46 -9.41 -6.75
CA SER A 120 7.32 -9.76 -5.93
C SER A 120 7.60 -11.00 -5.13
N ALA A 121 6.96 -11.12 -3.97
CA ALA A 121 7.04 -12.29 -3.11
C ALA A 121 5.77 -12.40 -2.28
N VAL A 122 5.36 -13.63 -1.99
CA VAL A 122 4.28 -13.89 -1.03
C VAL A 122 4.92 -14.34 0.27
N LEU A 123 4.73 -13.56 1.30
CA LEU A 123 5.25 -13.86 2.64
C LEU A 123 4.16 -14.56 3.43
N LYS A 124 4.48 -15.75 3.93
CA LYS A 124 3.56 -16.52 4.76
C LYS A 124 3.75 -16.10 6.22
N ALA A 125 2.82 -15.28 6.68
CA ALA A 125 2.71 -14.93 8.09
C ALA A 125 1.33 -15.42 8.56
N SER A 126 0.82 -14.88 9.67
CA SER A 126 -0.56 -15.13 10.10
C SER A 126 -1.57 -14.81 8.99
N PHE A 127 -1.21 -13.89 8.11
CA PHE A 127 -1.92 -13.58 6.86
C PHE A 127 -0.93 -13.57 5.71
N PRO A 128 -1.34 -14.01 4.51
CA PRO A 128 -0.50 -13.85 3.33
C PRO A 128 -0.29 -12.36 3.05
N LEU A 129 0.97 -11.97 2.94
CA LEU A 129 1.37 -10.63 2.56
C LEU A 129 2.04 -10.71 1.20
N THR A 130 1.53 -9.97 0.23
CA THR A 130 2.19 -9.86 -1.08
C THR A 130 3.07 -8.63 -1.08
N TYR A 131 4.36 -8.84 -1.22
CA TYR A 131 5.34 -7.80 -1.42
C TYR A 131 5.45 -7.49 -2.91
N ALA A 132 5.45 -6.22 -3.25
CA ALA A 132 5.63 -5.78 -4.63
C ALA A 132 6.59 -4.59 -4.67
N GLU A 133 7.60 -4.70 -5.50
CA GLU A 133 8.55 -3.63 -5.80
C GLU A 133 8.32 -3.22 -7.25
N CYS A 134 7.93 -1.98 -7.45
CA CYS A 134 7.46 -1.49 -8.74
C CYS A 134 8.25 -0.28 -9.22
N VAL A 135 8.37 -0.16 -10.52
CA VAL A 135 8.85 1.04 -11.19
C VAL A 135 7.78 1.51 -12.16
N LYS A 136 7.84 2.77 -12.57
CA LYS A 136 6.88 3.31 -13.53
C LYS A 136 7.02 2.56 -14.86
N MET A 137 5.86 2.16 -15.41
CA MET A 137 5.84 1.59 -16.76
C MET A 137 6.14 2.70 -17.76
N GLU A 138 7.07 2.45 -18.64
CA GLU A 138 7.34 3.35 -19.76
C GLU A 138 6.20 3.28 -20.77
N VAL A 139 5.78 4.44 -21.20
CA VAL A 139 4.71 4.57 -22.19
C VAL A 139 5.30 4.68 -23.58
#